data_c55c3136965a26fe6f516164a1d7e590
#
_entry.id   c55c3136965a26fe6f516164a1d7e590
#
_cell.length_a   1.000
_cell.length_b   1.000
_cell.length_c   1.000
_cell.angle_alpha   90.00
_cell.angle_beta   90.00
_cell.angle_gamma   90.00
#
_symmetry.space_group_name_H-M   'P 1'
#
loop_
_entity.id
_entity.type
_entity.pdbx_description
1 polymer ?
#
loop_
_entity_poly.entity_id
_entity_poly.type
_entity_poly.pdbx_seq_one_letter_code
_entity_poly.pdbx_strand_id
1 'polypeptide(L)'
;MKKFIFSIIAMLTMFVGVANADNNATNELSNYKMNVNVEKLAEFLNVNDDMKSELDITMNVFMGSMYNASQERDKDVRSRMVYNAVEHNLKFMHSVLTKEQMKKYRMVLNATLANRGILDDITR
;
A
#
# COMPACT_ATOMS: atom_id res chain seq x y z
N MET A 1 -17.94 -16.49 5.67
CA MET A 1 -18.09 -15.83 4.39
C MET A 1 -18.42 -14.36 4.52
N LYS A 2 -19.37 -14.04 5.38
CA LYS A 2 -19.70 -12.63 5.60
C LYS A 2 -18.52 -11.82 6.12
N LYS A 3 -17.60 -12.47 6.82
CA LYS A 3 -16.44 -11.80 7.38
C LYS A 3 -15.49 -11.27 6.31
N PHE A 4 -15.49 -11.88 5.15
CA PHE A 4 -14.62 -11.42 4.07
C PHE A 4 -15.01 -10.05 3.56
N ILE A 5 -16.29 -9.78 3.46
CA ILE A 5 -16.77 -8.51 2.94
C ILE A 5 -16.37 -7.38 3.89
N PHE A 6 -16.56 -7.60 5.18
CA PHE A 6 -16.18 -6.60 6.17
C PHE A 6 -14.68 -6.38 6.19
N SER A 7 -13.91 -7.47 6.01
CA SER A 7 -12.46 -7.37 6.01
C SER A 7 -11.95 -6.52 4.86
N ILE A 8 -12.56 -6.66 3.70
CA ILE A 8 -12.16 -5.88 2.53
C ILE A 8 -12.40 -4.40 2.76
N ILE A 9 -13.54 -4.06 3.32
CA ILE A 9 -13.84 -2.66 3.61
C ILE A 9 -12.88 -2.10 4.65
N ALA A 10 -12.59 -2.87 5.69
CA ALA A 10 -11.63 -2.45 6.70
C ALA A 10 -10.23 -2.28 6.13
N MET A 11 -9.86 -3.14 5.18
CA MET A 11 -8.54 -3.05 4.55
C MET A 11 -8.34 -1.73 3.85
N LEU A 12 -9.35 -1.23 3.17
CA LEU A 12 -9.21 -0.01 2.40
C LEU A 12 -9.00 1.21 3.27
N THR A 13 -9.41 1.15 4.53
CA THR A 13 -9.23 2.27 5.44
C THR A 13 -7.81 2.34 6.01
N MET A 14 -7.05 1.27 5.91
CA MET A 14 -5.69 1.25 6.45
C MET A 14 -4.71 2.03 5.58
N PHE A 15 -4.99 2.09 4.29
CA PHE A 15 -4.18 2.85 3.35
C PHE A 15 -4.97 4.07 2.92
N VAL A 16 -5.09 5.01 3.83
CA VAL A 16 -5.86 6.21 3.55
C VAL A 16 -5.06 7.10 2.62
N GLY A 17 -5.65 7.45 1.52
CA GLY A 17 -5.03 8.38 0.62
C GLY A 17 -5.70 9.72 0.72
N VAL A 18 -5.05 10.68 0.16
CA VAL A 18 -5.61 12.00 0.06
C VAL A 18 -6.50 12.07 -1.16
N ALA A 19 -6.95 10.95 -1.59
CA ALA A 19 -7.78 10.92 -2.76
C ALA A 19 -9.06 11.62 -2.45
N ASN A 20 -9.21 12.74 -2.98
CA ASN A 20 -10.41 13.43 -2.85
C ASN A 20 -11.26 13.25 -4.02
N ALA A 21 -12.51 13.41 -3.76
CA ALA A 21 -13.48 13.25 -4.75
C ALA A 21 -13.46 14.31 -5.84
N ASP A 22 -12.61 15.26 -5.72
CA ASP A 22 -12.62 16.37 -6.67
C ASP A 22 -12.26 15.98 -8.07
N ASN A 23 -11.59 14.88 -8.23
CA ASN A 23 -11.48 14.24 -9.52
C ASN A 23 -11.05 15.11 -10.68
N ASN A 24 -10.12 15.97 -10.44
CA ASN A 24 -9.54 16.72 -11.53
C ASN A 24 -8.49 15.88 -12.20
N ALA A 25 -8.21 16.18 -13.44
CA ALA A 25 -7.18 15.49 -14.18
C ALA A 25 -5.83 15.55 -13.47
N THR A 26 -5.60 16.61 -12.73
CA THR A 26 -4.36 16.78 -11.99
C THR A 26 -4.28 15.88 -10.78
N ASN A 27 -5.40 15.29 -10.37
CA ASN A 27 -5.42 14.41 -9.21
C ASN A 27 -5.00 13.00 -9.53
N GLU A 28 -4.72 12.74 -10.79
CA GLU A 28 -4.25 11.43 -11.19
C GLU A 28 -2.99 11.04 -10.42
N LEU A 29 -2.06 11.98 -10.29
CA LEU A 29 -0.83 11.73 -9.57
C LEU A 29 -1.03 11.56 -8.08
N SER A 30 -2.06 12.16 -7.52
CA SER A 30 -2.31 12.06 -6.09
C SER A 30 -2.76 10.66 -5.68
N ASN A 31 -3.17 9.84 -6.62
CA ASN A 31 -3.52 8.45 -6.33
C ASN A 31 -2.31 7.64 -5.88
N TYR A 32 -1.11 8.11 -6.20
CA TYR A 32 0.11 7.43 -5.79
C TYR A 32 0.53 7.79 -4.38
N LYS A 33 0.02 8.87 -3.83
CA LYS A 33 0.31 9.24 -2.45
C LYS A 33 -0.47 8.31 -1.54
N MET A 34 0.22 7.73 -0.59
CA MET A 34 -0.41 6.82 0.37
C MET A 34 -0.07 7.24 1.78
N ASN A 35 -1.05 7.13 2.64
CA ASN A 35 -0.86 7.39 4.04
C ASN A 35 -1.36 6.15 4.78
N VAL A 36 -0.44 5.35 5.25
CA VAL A 36 -0.75 4.06 5.87
C VAL A 36 -0.99 4.25 7.35
N ASN A 37 -2.12 3.74 7.83
CA ASN A 37 -2.39 3.69 9.25
C ASN A 37 -1.73 2.43 9.80
N VAL A 38 -0.51 2.57 10.30
CA VAL A 38 0.28 1.43 10.74
C VAL A 38 -0.36 0.74 11.94
N GLU A 39 -1.02 1.48 12.82
CA GLU A 39 -1.70 0.88 13.95
C GLU A 39 -2.78 -0.10 13.51
N LYS A 40 -3.62 0.33 12.59
CA LYS A 40 -4.69 -0.53 12.09
C LYS A 40 -4.13 -1.71 11.31
N LEU A 41 -3.08 -1.47 10.55
CA LEU A 41 -2.45 -2.54 9.79
C LEU A 41 -1.85 -3.58 10.74
N ALA A 42 -1.18 -3.13 11.79
CA ALA A 42 -0.60 -4.02 12.78
C ALA A 42 -1.66 -4.87 13.47
N GLU A 43 -2.79 -4.25 13.80
CA GLU A 43 -3.91 -4.98 14.40
C GLU A 43 -4.47 -6.02 13.45
N PHE A 44 -4.66 -5.63 12.20
CA PHE A 44 -5.19 -6.52 11.20
C PHE A 44 -4.29 -7.75 10.98
N LEU A 45 -2.99 -7.50 10.96
CA LEU A 45 -2.01 -8.56 10.76
C LEU A 45 -1.70 -9.32 12.05
N ASN A 46 -2.14 -8.78 13.18
CA ASN A 46 -1.90 -9.39 14.48
C ASN A 46 -0.42 -9.57 14.76
N VAL A 47 0.34 -8.50 14.60
CA VAL A 47 1.79 -8.51 14.84
C VAL A 47 2.08 -8.10 16.27
N ASN A 48 3.21 -8.59 16.82
CA ASN A 48 3.64 -8.19 18.15
C ASN A 48 4.39 -6.85 18.08
N ASP A 49 4.80 -6.35 19.24
CA ASP A 49 5.42 -5.03 19.31
C ASP A 49 6.73 -4.95 18.54
N ASP A 50 7.53 -6.01 18.56
CA ASP A 50 8.78 -6.01 17.82
C ASP A 50 8.53 -5.95 16.32
N MET A 51 7.59 -6.74 15.85
CA MET A 51 7.22 -6.75 14.44
C MET A 51 6.58 -5.42 14.05
N LYS A 52 5.86 -4.80 14.98
CA LYS A 52 5.22 -3.51 14.71
C LYS A 52 6.24 -2.44 14.41
N SER A 53 7.37 -2.44 15.12
CA SER A 53 8.45 -1.49 14.87
C SER A 53 9.01 -1.66 13.47
N GLU A 54 9.25 -2.91 13.07
CA GLU A 54 9.73 -3.19 11.72
C GLU A 54 8.70 -2.80 10.67
N LEU A 55 7.43 -3.06 10.97
CA LEU A 55 6.34 -2.70 10.09
C LEU A 55 6.29 -1.19 9.87
N ASP A 56 6.45 -0.43 10.94
CA ASP A 56 6.42 1.02 10.88
C ASP A 56 7.53 1.56 9.98
N ILE A 57 8.75 1.06 10.17
CA ILE A 57 9.88 1.47 9.36
C ILE A 57 9.64 1.13 7.89
N THR A 58 9.20 -0.10 7.64
CA THR A 58 8.99 -0.58 6.28
C THR A 58 7.91 0.22 5.57
N MET A 59 6.83 0.51 6.26
CA MET A 59 5.73 1.26 5.65
C MET A 59 6.10 2.72 5.44
N ASN A 60 6.94 3.29 6.30
CA ASN A 60 7.41 4.66 6.07
C ASN A 60 8.27 4.74 4.83
N VAL A 61 9.11 3.75 4.60
CA VAL A 61 9.91 3.69 3.37
C VAL A 61 9.02 3.58 2.15
N PHE A 62 8.01 2.73 2.24
CA PHE A 62 7.06 2.54 1.14
C PHE A 62 6.31 3.84 0.83
N MET A 63 5.81 4.51 1.87
CA MET A 63 5.10 5.77 1.69
C MET A 63 5.99 6.81 1.02
N GLY A 64 7.25 6.89 1.44
CA GLY A 64 8.20 7.81 0.83
C GLY A 64 8.43 7.52 -0.64
N SER A 65 8.58 6.25 -0.97
CA SER A 65 8.79 5.83 -2.36
C SER A 65 7.56 6.15 -3.22
N MET A 66 6.38 5.91 -2.69
CA MET A 66 5.16 6.22 -3.42
C MET A 66 4.96 7.73 -3.56
N TYR A 67 5.35 8.48 -2.55
CA TYR A 67 5.31 9.94 -2.65
C TYR A 67 6.21 10.41 -3.78
N ASN A 68 7.41 9.86 -3.87
CA ASN A 68 8.33 10.21 -4.96
C ASN A 68 7.73 9.90 -6.32
N ALA A 69 7.08 8.75 -6.43
CA ALA A 69 6.41 8.39 -7.67
C ALA A 69 5.30 9.39 -8.02
N SER A 70 4.62 9.91 -7.00
CA SER A 70 3.55 10.88 -7.22
C SER A 70 4.06 12.20 -7.78
N GLN A 71 5.36 12.46 -7.64
CA GLN A 71 5.97 13.67 -8.16
C GLN A 71 6.51 13.51 -9.58
N GLU A 72 6.54 12.30 -10.07
CA GLU A 72 7.10 12.00 -11.39
C GLU A 72 6.03 12.12 -12.46
N ARG A 73 6.27 12.98 -13.44
CA ARG A 73 5.31 13.21 -14.51
C ARG A 73 5.47 12.26 -15.68
N ASP A 74 6.67 11.73 -15.86
CA ASP A 74 6.91 10.76 -16.94
C ASP A 74 6.26 9.44 -16.54
N LYS A 75 5.30 9.01 -17.34
CA LYS A 75 4.50 7.84 -17.02
C LYS A 75 5.33 6.57 -16.92
N ASP A 76 6.27 6.41 -17.81
CA ASP A 76 7.10 5.19 -17.82
C ASP A 76 8.04 5.15 -16.63
N VAL A 77 8.61 6.29 -16.29
CA VAL A 77 9.48 6.39 -15.11
C VAL A 77 8.66 6.16 -13.86
N ARG A 78 7.49 6.77 -13.79
CA ARG A 78 6.60 6.61 -12.64
C ARG A 78 6.20 5.15 -12.44
N SER A 79 5.81 4.46 -13.51
CA SER A 79 5.43 3.05 -13.42
C SER A 79 6.57 2.21 -12.87
N ARG A 80 7.79 2.52 -13.30
CA ARG A 80 8.96 1.79 -12.82
C ARG A 80 9.22 2.07 -11.36
N MET A 81 9.03 3.32 -10.95
CA MET A 81 9.17 3.69 -9.54
C MET A 81 8.17 2.96 -8.66
N VAL A 82 6.93 2.89 -9.11
CA VAL A 82 5.89 2.16 -8.37
C VAL A 82 6.21 0.68 -8.31
N TYR A 83 6.60 0.11 -9.42
CA TYR A 83 6.96 -1.31 -9.45
C TYR A 83 8.09 -1.60 -8.46
N ASN A 84 9.12 -0.77 -8.48
CA ASN A 84 10.24 -0.95 -7.56
C ASN A 84 9.84 -0.76 -6.11
N ALA A 85 8.98 0.22 -5.84
CA ALA A 85 8.51 0.48 -4.49
C ALA A 85 7.73 -0.72 -3.95
N VAL A 86 6.85 -1.28 -4.75
CA VAL A 86 6.04 -2.43 -4.35
C VAL A 86 6.90 -3.67 -4.17
N GLU A 87 7.82 -3.92 -5.10
CA GLU A 87 8.72 -5.07 -5.01
C GLU A 87 9.57 -5.00 -3.75
N HIS A 88 10.13 -3.84 -3.49
CA HIS A 88 10.96 -3.62 -2.31
C HIS A 88 10.14 -3.83 -1.03
N ASN A 89 8.93 -3.28 -1.03
CA ASN A 89 8.03 -3.41 0.12
C ASN A 89 7.69 -4.87 0.39
N LEU A 90 7.30 -5.60 -0.66
CA LEU A 90 6.93 -7.00 -0.49
C LEU A 90 8.11 -7.84 0.00
N LYS A 91 9.29 -7.52 -0.48
CA LYS A 91 10.49 -8.25 -0.08
C LYS A 91 10.76 -8.07 1.42
N PHE A 92 10.67 -6.84 1.89
CA PHE A 92 10.85 -6.54 3.31
C PHE A 92 9.77 -7.18 4.15
N MET A 93 8.53 -7.04 3.74
CA MET A 93 7.42 -7.60 4.49
C MET A 93 7.52 -9.12 4.58
N HIS A 94 8.01 -9.74 3.51
CA HIS A 94 8.21 -11.18 3.50
C HIS A 94 9.22 -11.62 4.55
N SER A 95 10.20 -10.79 4.84
CA SER A 95 11.21 -11.12 5.84
C SER A 95 10.74 -10.85 7.27
N VAL A 96 9.70 -10.05 7.43
CA VAL A 96 9.21 -9.66 8.75
C VAL A 96 7.99 -10.46 9.17
N LEU A 97 7.11 -10.74 8.23
CA LEU A 97 5.81 -11.36 8.52
C LEU A 97 5.85 -12.88 8.40
N THR A 98 4.96 -13.53 9.14
CA THR A 98 4.74 -14.95 8.95
C THR A 98 4.02 -15.16 7.62
N LYS A 99 3.95 -16.41 7.20
CA LYS A 99 3.29 -16.78 5.96
C LYS A 99 1.83 -16.34 5.93
N GLU A 100 1.13 -16.53 7.04
CA GLU A 100 -0.28 -16.16 7.15
C GLU A 100 -0.43 -14.64 7.12
N GLN A 101 0.42 -13.94 7.84
CA GLN A 101 0.39 -12.48 7.87
C GLN A 101 0.72 -11.92 6.50
N MET A 102 1.67 -12.52 5.81
CA MET A 102 2.05 -12.08 4.48
C MET A 102 0.91 -12.23 3.49
N LYS A 103 0.16 -13.31 3.61
CA LYS A 103 -1.01 -13.53 2.76
C LYS A 103 -2.04 -12.42 2.96
N LYS A 104 -2.31 -12.08 4.21
CA LYS A 104 -3.24 -11.00 4.52
C LYS A 104 -2.73 -9.66 4.00
N TYR A 105 -1.43 -9.42 4.17
CA TYR A 105 -0.84 -8.17 3.72
C TYR A 105 -0.96 -8.01 2.20
N ARG A 106 -0.70 -9.07 1.46
CA ARG A 106 -0.83 -9.02 0.00
C ARG A 106 -2.24 -8.69 -0.44
N MET A 107 -3.23 -9.23 0.27
CA MET A 107 -4.62 -8.91 -0.03
C MET A 107 -4.91 -7.43 0.15
N VAL A 108 -4.43 -6.87 1.26
CA VAL A 108 -4.62 -5.45 1.54
C VAL A 108 -3.94 -4.59 0.50
N LEU A 109 -2.70 -4.90 0.20
CA LEU A 109 -1.92 -4.12 -0.74
C LEU A 109 -2.54 -4.16 -2.12
N ASN A 110 -2.89 -5.35 -2.60
CA ASN A 110 -3.48 -5.48 -3.92
C ASN A 110 -4.82 -4.76 -4.03
N ALA A 111 -5.64 -4.87 -2.99
CA ALA A 111 -6.93 -4.18 -2.99
C ALA A 111 -6.73 -2.66 -3.02
N THR A 112 -5.74 -2.18 -2.29
CA THR A 112 -5.44 -0.75 -2.24
C THR A 112 -4.97 -0.25 -3.60
N LEU A 113 -4.04 -0.96 -4.21
CA LEU A 113 -3.50 -0.55 -5.51
C LEU A 113 -4.58 -0.60 -6.58
N ALA A 114 -5.41 -1.61 -6.55
CA ALA A 114 -6.52 -1.72 -7.51
C ALA A 114 -7.52 -0.58 -7.32
N ASN A 115 -7.84 -0.28 -6.07
CA ASN A 115 -8.80 0.78 -5.76
C ASN A 115 -8.30 2.15 -6.21
N ARG A 116 -7.00 2.34 -6.24
CA ARG A 116 -6.39 3.60 -6.67
C ARG A 116 -6.08 3.62 -8.17
N GLY A 117 -6.33 2.53 -8.86
CA GLY A 117 -6.11 2.47 -10.29
C GLY A 117 -4.65 2.39 -10.70
N ILE A 118 -3.78 1.97 -9.78
CA ILE A 118 -2.35 1.87 -10.07
C ILE A 118 -1.84 0.44 -10.10
N LEU A 119 -2.74 -0.53 -10.02
CA LEU A 119 -2.34 -1.93 -10.05
C LEU A 119 -1.66 -2.30 -11.36
N ASP A 120 -2.06 -1.66 -12.45
CA ASP A 120 -1.48 -1.94 -13.76
C ASP A 120 0.01 -1.61 -13.82
N ASP A 121 0.45 -0.67 -13.00
CA ASP A 121 1.85 -0.27 -12.98
C ASP A 121 2.76 -1.39 -12.51
N ILE A 122 2.22 -2.32 -11.74
CA ILE A 122 3.04 -3.41 -11.19
C ILE A 122 2.78 -4.75 -11.85
N THR A 123 1.82 -4.83 -12.75
CA THR A 123 1.50 -6.10 -13.43
C THR A 123 2.11 -6.19 -14.82
N ARG A 124 2.94 -5.27 -15.18
CA ARG A 124 3.59 -5.26 -16.48
C ARG A 124 4.59 -6.37 -16.64
#